data_f2adde5e0e87757a43068f8fa6725b03
#
_entry.id   f2adde5e0e87757a43068f8fa6725b03
#
_cell.length_a   1.000
_cell.length_b   1.000
_cell.length_c   1.000
_cell.angle_alpha   90.00
_cell.angle_beta   90.00
_cell.angle_gamma   90.00
#
_symmetry.space_group_name_H-M   'P 1'
#
loop_
_entity.id
_entity.type
_entity.pdbx_description
1 polymer ?
#
loop_
_entity_poly.entity_id
_entity_poly.type
_entity_poly.pdbx_seq_one_letter_code
_entity_poly.pdbx_strand_id
1 'polypeptide(L)'
;MKKIASLLVAFSAIAAAGAALADPPAFVGRLSLVEGAASIRHAYDQQWVPGGINFPIIAGDGVWSDQGSRTEIEIGGSEARLDQISELDIERLDESGATLRVPQGVVNLTVRYLPPGGMQVMTSVGQFSIRRPGEYHIDAGRPGGPPTQLLLGVMSGEASFAGLRGAVELNSGQGVMVPPDQTSIQVVAVYPTPFDQWAETRAGQLAASQSMAYVSPEMTGYQDLDTYGQWQPTPDYGPVWFPSQVEIGWAPYRRGHWAYVQPWGWTWIDDAPWGFAPFHYGRWAEFDGRWGWIPGERHERPVYAPALVAFIGGEPGGDHVGWVPLGPREMFHPYYEHSDVYVINLNRGHFHDEGEIRRFDHAPPPGSDHFANRQAVTQVNAGAFSGGQPVHEHMTPGGPAPGPGNRPAPVIGDVGRLPPPPAQQRAQPAPSPAGAAQPGQPQPPQPHPQPTPGQAPAQLPRPMPTVPQVQPLPQTQIQQPRPVQPAPQPQQQQAPQQQKKEQKETPDHDHQAQH
;
A
#
# COMPACT_ATOMS: atom_id res chain seq x y z
N MET A 1 1.07 -69.06 27.30
CA MET A 1 1.53 -68.46 26.07
C MET A 1 0.34 -68.15 25.18
N LYS A 2 -0.38 -67.10 25.44
CA LYS A 2 -1.46 -66.48 24.62
C LYS A 2 -1.93 -65.22 25.34
N LYS A 3 -1.29 -64.05 25.14
CA LYS A 3 -1.76 -62.70 25.51
C LYS A 3 -0.67 -61.69 25.21
N ILE A 4 -0.14 -61.63 23.99
CA ILE A 4 0.66 -60.51 23.47
C ILE A 4 0.42 -60.48 21.95
N ALA A 5 -0.75 -60.04 21.50
CA ALA A 5 -1.02 -59.82 20.07
C ALA A 5 -2.20 -58.84 19.85
N SER A 6 -2.40 -57.84 20.70
CA SER A 6 -3.53 -56.89 20.54
C SER A 6 -3.17 -55.46 20.88
N LEU A 7 -1.92 -55.02 20.63
CA LEU A 7 -1.52 -53.66 20.92
C LEU A 7 -0.71 -52.99 19.78
N LEU A 8 -0.91 -53.35 18.54
CA LEU A 8 -0.14 -52.85 17.40
C LEU A 8 -1.00 -52.38 16.20
N VAL A 9 -2.29 -52.16 16.39
CA VAL A 9 -3.18 -51.67 15.31
C VAL A 9 -3.78 -50.29 15.59
N ALA A 10 -3.43 -49.60 16.68
CA ALA A 10 -4.03 -48.34 17.06
C ALA A 10 -3.12 -47.10 16.80
N PHE A 11 -2.09 -47.17 15.95
CA PHE A 11 -1.15 -46.06 15.76
C PHE A 11 -0.93 -45.64 14.28
N SER A 12 -1.87 -45.93 13.39
CA SER A 12 -1.75 -45.56 11.96
C SER A 12 -2.90 -44.72 11.42
N ALA A 13 -3.59 -43.99 12.28
CA ALA A 13 -4.70 -43.11 11.87
C ALA A 13 -4.50 -41.65 12.28
N ILE A 14 -3.25 -41.15 12.34
CA ILE A 14 -2.98 -39.75 12.55
C ILE A 14 -1.89 -39.36 11.55
N ALA A 15 -2.26 -38.85 10.40
CA ALA A 15 -1.50 -37.89 9.57
C ALA A 15 -2.10 -37.79 8.17
N ALA A 16 -3.36 -37.40 8.08
CA ALA A 16 -3.88 -36.72 6.93
C ALA A 16 -4.59 -35.46 7.45
N ALA A 17 -3.90 -34.67 8.28
CA ALA A 17 -4.16 -33.25 8.34
C ALA A 17 -3.66 -32.73 7.00
N GLY A 18 -4.54 -32.59 6.02
CA GLY A 18 -4.24 -31.83 4.82
C GLY A 18 -3.61 -30.51 5.29
N ALA A 19 -2.43 -30.17 4.77
CA ALA A 19 -1.89 -28.83 4.95
C ALA A 19 -2.99 -27.88 4.46
N ALA A 20 -3.67 -27.22 5.37
CA ALA A 20 -4.53 -26.11 5.03
C ALA A 20 -3.58 -25.10 4.37
N LEU A 21 -3.72 -24.89 3.08
CA LEU A 21 -3.00 -23.84 2.37
C LEU A 21 -3.41 -22.54 3.07
N ALA A 22 -2.43 -21.80 3.53
CA ALA A 22 -2.69 -20.50 4.15
C ALA A 22 -3.23 -19.55 3.07
N ASP A 23 -4.26 -18.79 3.39
CA ASP A 23 -4.76 -17.74 2.51
C ASP A 23 -3.63 -16.76 2.13
N PRO A 24 -3.69 -16.16 0.95
CA PRO A 24 -2.78 -15.08 0.59
C PRO A 24 -2.88 -13.89 1.56
N PRO A 25 -1.82 -13.09 1.70
CA PRO A 25 -1.85 -11.92 2.57
C PRO A 25 -3.02 -10.98 2.22
N ALA A 26 -3.86 -10.71 3.22
CA ALA A 26 -4.97 -9.77 3.09
C ALA A 26 -4.52 -8.31 3.25
N PHE A 27 -3.41 -8.10 3.98
CA PHE A 27 -2.84 -6.79 4.25
C PHE A 27 -1.45 -6.70 3.63
N VAL A 28 -1.24 -5.66 2.83
CA VAL A 28 -0.01 -5.45 2.05
C VAL A 28 0.44 -3.99 2.14
N GLY A 29 1.76 -3.79 2.04
CA GLY A 29 2.31 -2.47 1.74
C GLY A 29 2.43 -2.24 0.25
N ARG A 30 2.89 -1.06 -0.14
CA ARG A 30 3.26 -0.72 -1.53
C ARG A 30 4.51 0.15 -1.58
N LEU A 31 5.24 0.10 -2.67
CA LEU A 31 6.16 1.19 -3.01
C LEU A 31 5.34 2.40 -3.47
N SER A 32 5.35 3.47 -2.68
CA SER A 32 4.57 4.69 -2.96
C SER A 32 5.41 5.79 -3.61
N LEU A 33 6.73 5.79 -3.38
CA LEU A 33 7.66 6.75 -3.98
C LEU A 33 9.01 6.09 -4.25
N VAL A 34 9.57 6.38 -5.43
CA VAL A 34 10.95 6.06 -5.79
C VAL A 34 11.57 7.29 -6.43
N GLU A 35 12.42 8.00 -5.67
CA GLU A 35 13.31 9.05 -6.18
C GLU A 35 14.67 8.40 -6.46
N GLY A 36 15.08 8.32 -7.72
CA GLY A 36 16.28 7.61 -8.13
C GLY A 36 16.00 6.13 -8.46
N ALA A 37 16.64 5.19 -7.77
CA ALA A 37 16.48 3.76 -8.01
C ALA A 37 16.23 2.99 -6.69
N ALA A 38 15.33 2.03 -6.77
CA ALA A 38 15.03 1.07 -5.71
C ALA A 38 15.05 -0.35 -6.26
N SER A 39 15.30 -1.30 -5.38
CA SER A 39 15.21 -2.73 -5.68
C SER A 39 14.35 -3.45 -4.65
N ILE A 40 13.66 -4.49 -5.08
CA ILE A 40 12.85 -5.36 -4.22
C ILE A 40 13.46 -6.75 -4.24
N ARG A 41 13.57 -7.37 -3.09
CA ARG A 41 13.89 -8.79 -2.93
C ARG A 41 12.63 -9.51 -2.45
N HIS A 42 12.07 -10.31 -3.33
CA HIS A 42 10.82 -11.02 -3.02
C HIS A 42 11.03 -12.16 -2.04
N ALA A 43 10.04 -12.37 -1.17
CA ALA A 43 9.99 -13.46 -0.21
C ALA A 43 10.23 -14.84 -0.86
N TYR A 44 9.77 -15.01 -2.09
CA TYR A 44 9.71 -16.32 -2.76
C TYR A 44 10.93 -16.66 -3.61
N ASP A 45 11.69 -15.69 -4.10
CA ASP A 45 12.84 -15.98 -4.98
C ASP A 45 14.18 -15.44 -4.46
N GLN A 46 14.15 -14.58 -3.45
CA GLN A 46 15.34 -14.01 -2.81
C GLN A 46 16.29 -13.25 -3.76
N GLN A 47 15.81 -12.90 -4.96
CA GLN A 47 16.57 -12.11 -5.93
C GLN A 47 16.16 -10.65 -5.86
N TRP A 48 17.15 -9.76 -6.00
CA TRP A 48 16.90 -8.34 -6.12
C TRP A 48 16.50 -8.00 -7.54
N VAL A 49 15.33 -7.39 -7.70
CA VAL A 49 14.80 -6.89 -8.97
C VAL A 49 14.50 -5.40 -8.87
N PRO A 50 14.51 -4.65 -9.98
CA PRO A 50 14.12 -3.24 -9.95
C PRO A 50 12.71 -3.07 -9.37
N GLY A 51 12.56 -2.14 -8.42
CA GLY A 51 11.29 -1.78 -7.79
C GLY A 51 10.66 -0.57 -8.48
N GLY A 52 9.35 -0.65 -8.73
CA GLY A 52 8.53 0.44 -9.27
C GLY A 52 7.41 0.85 -8.31
N ILE A 53 6.84 2.03 -8.50
CA ILE A 53 5.66 2.45 -7.73
C ILE A 53 4.48 1.48 -7.93
N ASN A 54 3.60 1.43 -6.94
CA ASN A 54 2.44 0.55 -6.89
C ASN A 54 2.77 -0.96 -6.84
N PHE A 55 4.03 -1.32 -6.65
CA PHE A 55 4.38 -2.73 -6.43
C PHE A 55 3.95 -3.14 -5.02
N PRO A 56 3.19 -4.25 -4.85
CA PRO A 56 2.77 -4.74 -3.54
C PRO A 56 3.97 -5.30 -2.76
N ILE A 57 4.01 -5.00 -1.47
CA ILE A 57 5.06 -5.43 -0.53
C ILE A 57 4.43 -6.29 0.55
N ILE A 58 4.99 -7.47 0.81
CA ILE A 58 4.48 -8.45 1.78
C ILE A 58 5.55 -8.89 2.79
N ALA A 59 5.12 -9.68 3.77
CA ALA A 59 6.03 -10.32 4.70
C ALA A 59 7.05 -11.22 3.97
N GLY A 60 8.31 -11.09 4.29
CA GLY A 60 9.45 -11.76 3.65
C GLY A 60 10.13 -10.96 2.54
N ASP A 61 9.50 -9.88 2.06
CA ASP A 61 10.15 -8.99 1.10
C ASP A 61 11.20 -8.10 1.75
N GLY A 62 12.21 -7.73 0.97
CA GLY A 62 13.18 -6.70 1.30
C GLY A 62 13.14 -5.56 0.29
N VAL A 63 13.36 -4.33 0.74
CA VAL A 63 13.42 -3.14 -0.10
C VAL A 63 14.75 -2.45 0.11
N TRP A 64 15.39 -2.10 -1.00
CA TRP A 64 16.67 -1.40 -1.06
C TRP A 64 16.52 -0.05 -1.76
N SER A 65 17.07 1.00 -1.14
CA SER A 65 17.20 2.34 -1.73
C SER A 65 18.65 2.57 -2.15
N ASP A 66 18.88 2.83 -3.43
CA ASP A 66 20.23 2.98 -4.00
C ASP A 66 20.93 4.28 -3.57
N GLN A 67 22.21 4.40 -3.95
CA GLN A 67 22.97 5.62 -3.71
C GLN A 67 22.32 6.83 -4.39
N GLY A 68 22.15 7.92 -3.64
CA GLY A 68 21.50 9.13 -4.12
C GLY A 68 19.99 9.00 -4.28
N SER A 69 19.39 7.91 -3.80
CA SER A 69 17.96 7.62 -3.93
C SER A 69 17.22 7.77 -2.60
N ARG A 70 15.90 7.88 -2.69
CA ARG A 70 14.95 7.80 -1.59
C ARG A 70 13.76 6.95 -1.99
N THR A 71 13.31 6.13 -1.07
CA THR A 71 12.21 5.20 -1.31
C THR A 71 11.19 5.30 -0.20
N GLU A 72 9.90 5.31 -0.53
CA GLU A 72 8.81 5.28 0.45
C GLU A 72 7.99 4.01 0.26
N ILE A 73 7.73 3.33 1.37
CA ILE A 73 6.82 2.20 1.47
C ILE A 73 5.65 2.65 2.32
N GLU A 74 4.46 2.56 1.77
CA GLU A 74 3.21 2.79 2.48
C GLU A 74 2.67 1.47 3.01
N ILE A 75 2.22 1.46 4.26
CA ILE A 75 1.64 0.30 4.95
C ILE A 75 0.36 0.77 5.66
N GLY A 76 -0.79 0.57 5.03
CA GLY A 76 -2.02 1.19 5.49
C GLY A 76 -1.89 2.72 5.50
N GLY A 77 -2.21 3.35 6.62
CA GLY A 77 -2.04 4.80 6.78
C GLY A 77 -0.66 5.24 7.27
N SER A 78 0.33 4.35 7.35
CA SER A 78 1.68 4.61 7.86
C SER A 78 2.73 4.51 6.76
N GLU A 79 3.85 5.20 6.89
CA GLU A 79 4.92 5.21 5.89
C GLU A 79 6.29 4.87 6.51
N ALA A 80 7.05 4.06 5.79
CA ALA A 80 8.46 3.81 6.02
C ALA A 80 9.27 4.42 4.87
N ARG A 81 10.14 5.37 5.19
CA ARG A 81 10.99 6.08 4.22
C ARG A 81 12.43 5.68 4.40
N LEU A 82 13.07 5.31 3.32
CA LEU A 82 14.47 4.91 3.27
C LEU A 82 15.29 6.03 2.65
N ASP A 83 16.36 6.45 3.33
CA ASP A 83 17.41 7.28 2.72
C ASP A 83 18.28 6.43 1.79
N GLN A 84 19.22 7.04 1.13
CA GLN A 84 20.15 6.32 0.25
C GLN A 84 20.93 5.20 0.98
N ILE A 85 21.23 4.12 0.25
CA ILE A 85 22.01 2.97 0.75
C ILE A 85 21.37 2.39 2.03
N SER A 86 20.05 2.22 1.98
CA SER A 86 19.27 1.71 3.12
C SER A 86 18.49 0.48 2.71
N GLU A 87 18.35 -0.45 3.63
CA GLU A 87 17.63 -1.70 3.48
C GLU A 87 16.55 -1.81 4.56
N LEU A 88 15.36 -2.19 4.14
CA LEU A 88 14.23 -2.51 5.01
C LEU A 88 13.67 -3.87 4.62
N ASP A 89 13.68 -4.82 5.55
CA ASP A 89 13.02 -6.11 5.42
C ASP A 89 11.68 -6.09 6.14
N ILE A 90 10.68 -6.68 5.53
CA ILE A 90 9.34 -6.88 6.12
C ILE A 90 9.30 -8.28 6.71
N GLU A 91 9.57 -8.44 8.00
CA GLU A 91 9.56 -9.77 8.63
C GLU A 91 8.15 -10.29 8.90
N ARG A 92 7.23 -9.38 9.25
CA ARG A 92 5.82 -9.67 9.46
C ARG A 92 4.99 -8.49 9.02
N LEU A 93 3.94 -8.76 8.29
CA LEU A 93 2.93 -7.78 7.90
C LEU A 93 1.61 -8.52 7.78
N ASP A 94 0.76 -8.35 8.79
CA ASP A 94 -0.54 -8.99 8.88
C ASP A 94 -1.52 -8.08 9.65
N GLU A 95 -2.72 -8.55 9.82
CA GLU A 95 -3.79 -7.83 10.50
C GLU A 95 -3.51 -7.56 11.98
N SER A 96 -2.60 -8.32 12.58
CA SER A 96 -2.23 -8.13 13.98
C SER A 96 -1.16 -7.08 14.17
N GLY A 97 -0.31 -6.83 13.15
CA GLY A 97 0.74 -5.83 13.25
C GLY A 97 1.86 -5.98 12.22
N ALA A 98 2.92 -5.20 12.41
CA ALA A 98 4.09 -5.21 11.54
C ALA A 98 5.38 -5.44 12.35
N THR A 99 6.28 -6.24 11.79
CA THR A 99 7.67 -6.34 12.24
C THR A 99 8.57 -6.03 11.06
N LEU A 100 9.30 -4.96 11.19
CA LEU A 100 10.27 -4.47 10.20
C LEU A 100 11.67 -4.77 10.70
N ARG A 101 12.61 -5.01 9.80
CA ARG A 101 14.02 -5.06 10.14
C ARG A 101 14.77 -4.03 9.31
N VAL A 102 15.69 -3.33 9.94
CA VAL A 102 16.62 -2.41 9.29
C VAL A 102 18.02 -2.97 9.42
N PRO A 103 18.51 -3.73 8.42
CA PRO A 103 19.86 -4.29 8.43
C PRO A 103 20.92 -3.21 8.35
N GLN A 104 20.66 -2.14 7.60
CA GLN A 104 21.59 -1.04 7.35
C GLN A 104 20.89 0.22 6.85
N GLY A 105 21.58 1.35 7.00
CA GLY A 105 21.13 2.65 6.49
C GLY A 105 20.20 3.38 7.44
N VAL A 106 19.46 4.33 6.88
CA VAL A 106 18.59 5.24 7.64
C VAL A 106 17.15 5.10 7.18
N VAL A 107 16.26 4.88 8.13
CA VAL A 107 14.81 4.77 7.91
C VAL A 107 14.08 5.74 8.82
N ASN A 108 13.14 6.50 8.26
CA ASN A 108 12.17 7.29 8.99
C ASN A 108 10.81 6.59 8.93
N LEU A 109 10.15 6.43 10.08
CA LEU A 109 8.80 5.87 10.15
C LEU A 109 7.83 6.96 10.60
N THR A 110 6.79 7.18 9.81
CA THR A 110 5.61 7.95 10.21
C THR A 110 4.48 6.97 10.49
N VAL A 111 4.15 6.77 11.76
CA VAL A 111 3.11 5.84 12.20
C VAL A 111 1.87 6.64 12.57
N ARG A 112 0.82 6.58 11.75
CA ARG A 112 -0.46 7.26 12.00
C ARG A 112 -1.47 6.35 12.67
N TYR A 113 -1.41 5.10 12.34
CA TYR A 113 -2.26 4.05 12.89
C TYR A 113 -1.37 2.94 13.45
N LEU A 114 -1.63 2.55 14.68
CA LEU A 114 -0.94 1.43 15.30
C LEU A 114 -1.90 0.24 15.35
N PRO A 115 -1.59 -0.84 14.62
CA PRO A 115 -2.43 -2.04 14.62
C PRO A 115 -2.44 -2.69 16.02
N PRO A 116 -3.44 -3.54 16.34
CA PRO A 116 -3.62 -4.12 17.68
C PRO A 116 -2.38 -4.83 18.25
N GLY A 117 -1.59 -5.53 17.43
CA GLY A 117 -0.34 -6.18 17.82
C GLY A 117 0.90 -5.29 17.76
N GLY A 118 0.70 -4.00 17.42
CA GLY A 118 1.76 -3.01 17.40
C GLY A 118 2.65 -3.06 16.17
N MET A 119 3.64 -2.18 16.17
CA MET A 119 4.71 -2.13 15.17
C MET A 119 6.06 -2.24 15.87
N GLN A 120 6.93 -3.07 15.33
CA GLN A 120 8.25 -3.34 15.88
C GLN A 120 9.32 -3.15 14.80
N VAL A 121 10.48 -2.62 15.19
CA VAL A 121 11.65 -2.53 14.32
C VAL A 121 12.79 -3.33 14.94
N MET A 122 13.25 -4.32 14.21
CA MET A 122 14.40 -5.14 14.57
C MET A 122 15.68 -4.53 14.01
N THR A 123 16.72 -4.50 14.82
CA THR A 123 18.04 -4.05 14.42
C THR A 123 19.09 -5.07 14.86
N SER A 124 20.34 -4.89 14.47
CA SER A 124 21.45 -5.75 14.88
C SER A 124 21.74 -5.72 16.39
N VAL A 125 21.21 -4.74 17.13
CA VAL A 125 21.50 -4.54 18.56
C VAL A 125 20.29 -4.71 19.47
N GLY A 126 19.07 -4.85 18.91
CA GLY A 126 17.86 -5.04 19.70
C GLY A 126 16.60 -4.66 18.96
N GLN A 127 15.50 -4.69 19.70
CA GLN A 127 14.15 -4.42 19.23
C GLN A 127 13.68 -3.05 19.70
N PHE A 128 13.14 -2.29 18.76
CA PHE A 128 12.46 -1.00 19.01
C PHE A 128 10.97 -1.19 18.77
N SER A 129 10.18 -1.03 19.83
CA SER A 129 8.73 -1.24 19.79
C SER A 129 8.01 0.09 19.85
N ILE A 130 7.24 0.41 18.82
CA ILE A 130 6.40 1.60 18.74
C ILE A 130 5.23 1.43 19.71
N ARG A 131 4.99 2.43 20.58
CA ARG A 131 3.95 2.43 21.59
C ARG A 131 2.79 3.35 21.27
N ARG A 132 3.06 4.44 20.55
CA ARG A 132 2.05 5.41 20.10
C ARG A 132 2.29 5.83 18.67
N PRO A 133 1.26 6.29 17.95
CA PRO A 133 1.46 7.00 16.68
C PRO A 133 2.45 8.15 16.83
N GLY A 134 3.24 8.40 15.79
CA GLY A 134 4.29 9.42 15.81
C GLY A 134 5.34 9.23 14.72
N GLU A 135 6.47 9.91 14.90
CA GLU A 135 7.60 9.88 13.97
C GLU A 135 8.85 9.32 14.65
N TYR A 136 9.53 8.43 13.94
CA TYR A 136 10.63 7.65 14.48
C TYR A 136 11.78 7.60 13.48
N HIS A 137 13.01 7.76 14.00
CA HIS A 137 14.26 7.71 13.24
C HIS A 137 15.04 6.47 13.60
N ILE A 138 15.48 5.71 12.60
CA ILE A 138 16.30 4.51 12.75
C ILE A 138 17.55 4.69 11.88
N ASP A 139 18.70 4.85 12.51
CA ASP A 139 20.02 4.81 11.84
C ASP A 139 20.74 3.53 12.29
N ALA A 140 20.73 2.52 11.44
CA ALA A 140 21.38 1.23 11.67
C ALA A 140 22.86 1.20 11.23
N GLY A 141 23.36 2.34 10.76
CA GLY A 141 24.72 2.42 10.23
C GLY A 141 24.88 1.79 8.84
N ARG A 142 26.12 1.70 8.37
CA ARG A 142 26.44 1.13 7.05
C ARG A 142 27.48 0.02 7.18
N PRO A 143 27.24 -1.18 6.64
CA PRO A 143 28.23 -2.25 6.57
C PRO A 143 29.46 -1.81 5.77
N GLY A 144 30.66 -2.20 6.25
CA GLY A 144 31.93 -1.89 5.57
C GLY A 144 32.40 -0.45 5.69
N GLY A 145 31.62 0.42 6.33
CA GLY A 145 32.04 1.75 6.77
C GLY A 145 32.83 1.71 8.09
N PRO A 146 33.29 2.87 8.60
CA PRO A 146 33.78 2.94 9.97
C PRO A 146 32.65 2.48 10.91
N PRO A 147 33.00 1.84 12.05
CA PRO A 147 31.99 1.41 13.01
C PRO A 147 31.11 2.60 13.36
N THR A 148 29.85 2.53 12.96
CA THR A 148 28.87 3.59 13.19
C THR A 148 28.03 3.25 14.41
N GLN A 149 27.69 4.25 15.19
CA GLN A 149 26.76 4.13 16.29
C GLN A 149 25.36 3.90 15.69
N LEU A 150 24.61 2.97 16.27
CA LEU A 150 23.21 2.84 15.95
C LEU A 150 22.43 3.88 16.76
N LEU A 151 21.52 4.61 16.12
CA LEU A 151 20.64 5.58 16.73
C LEU A 151 19.18 5.24 16.44
N LEU A 152 18.41 5.05 17.49
CA LEU A 152 16.94 4.89 17.42
C LEU A 152 16.30 6.07 18.14
N GLY A 153 15.59 6.92 17.41
CA GLY A 153 15.04 8.18 17.90
C GLY A 153 13.52 8.21 17.86
N VAL A 154 12.92 8.86 18.86
CA VAL A 154 11.50 9.22 18.92
C VAL A 154 11.41 10.72 18.65
N MET A 155 11.06 11.12 17.43
CA MET A 155 10.83 12.53 17.09
C MET A 155 9.51 13.01 17.67
N SER A 156 8.46 12.19 17.55
CA SER A 156 7.18 12.33 18.23
C SER A 156 6.60 10.97 18.57
N GLY A 157 5.70 10.89 19.54
CA GLY A 157 5.13 9.62 20.01
C GLY A 157 5.88 9.02 21.22
N GLU A 158 5.80 7.71 21.36
CA GLU A 158 6.44 6.93 22.43
C GLU A 158 6.91 5.58 21.88
N ALA A 159 8.05 5.09 22.34
CA ALA A 159 8.58 3.78 21.99
C ALA A 159 9.34 3.16 23.17
N SER A 160 9.60 1.86 23.09
CA SER A 160 10.53 1.19 24.00
C SER A 160 11.63 0.49 23.19
N PHE A 161 12.84 0.50 23.73
CA PHE A 161 13.94 -0.28 23.21
C PHE A 161 14.29 -1.42 24.16
N ALA A 162 14.55 -2.61 23.63
CA ALA A 162 15.05 -3.76 24.36
C ALA A 162 16.22 -4.39 23.62
N GLY A 163 17.35 -4.47 24.25
CA GLY A 163 18.59 -5.05 23.70
C GLY A 163 19.35 -5.87 24.76
N LEU A 164 20.50 -6.41 24.40
CA LEU A 164 21.31 -7.26 25.27
C LEU A 164 21.74 -6.56 26.57
N ARG A 165 21.82 -5.25 26.61
CA ARG A 165 22.28 -4.45 27.75
C ARG A 165 21.16 -3.86 28.60
N GLY A 166 19.91 -4.18 28.30
CA GLY A 166 18.75 -3.72 29.05
C GLY A 166 17.62 -3.22 28.15
N ALA A 167 16.65 -2.61 28.80
CA ALA A 167 15.49 -2.00 28.14
C ALA A 167 15.29 -0.59 28.67
N VAL A 168 14.71 0.27 27.83
CA VAL A 168 14.39 1.66 28.17
C VAL A 168 13.14 2.12 27.44
N GLU A 169 12.31 2.91 28.14
CA GLU A 169 11.18 3.63 27.54
C GLU A 169 11.66 5.00 27.03
N LEU A 170 11.18 5.39 25.86
CA LEU A 170 11.57 6.61 25.16
C LEU A 170 10.35 7.46 24.85
N ASN A 171 10.46 8.73 25.17
CA ASN A 171 9.47 9.74 24.85
C ASN A 171 9.95 10.66 23.73
N SER A 172 9.06 11.52 23.23
CA SER A 172 9.40 12.52 22.20
C SER A 172 10.67 13.29 22.55
N GLY A 173 11.57 13.44 21.58
CA GLY A 173 12.88 14.09 21.73
C GLY A 173 13.98 13.20 22.32
N GLN A 174 13.68 11.95 22.65
CA GLN A 174 14.64 10.99 23.20
C GLN A 174 15.00 9.90 22.19
N GLY A 175 16.21 9.38 22.30
CA GLY A 175 16.66 8.23 21.52
C GLY A 175 17.63 7.36 22.29
N VAL A 176 17.84 6.17 21.76
CA VAL A 176 18.88 5.24 22.21
C VAL A 176 20.02 5.28 21.21
N MET A 177 21.21 5.52 21.75
CA MET A 177 22.48 5.36 21.04
C MET A 177 23.19 4.11 21.55
N VAL A 178 23.55 3.23 20.63
CA VAL A 178 24.34 2.03 20.91
C VAL A 178 25.67 2.15 20.18
N PRO A 179 26.81 2.19 20.90
CA PRO A 179 28.11 2.27 20.27
C PRO A 179 28.44 0.97 19.51
N PRO A 180 29.39 1.01 18.57
CA PRO A 180 29.74 -0.14 17.71
C PRO A 180 30.20 -1.39 18.48
N ASP A 181 30.81 -1.21 19.64
CA ASP A 181 31.23 -2.30 20.53
C ASP A 181 30.10 -2.89 21.38
N GLN A 182 28.89 -2.32 21.28
CA GLN A 182 27.68 -2.74 22.00
C GLN A 182 27.87 -2.85 23.53
N THR A 183 28.80 -2.06 24.08
CA THR A 183 29.18 -2.14 25.52
C THR A 183 28.16 -1.47 26.42
N SER A 184 27.37 -0.52 25.89
CA SER A 184 26.41 0.29 26.64
C SER A 184 25.19 0.68 25.83
N ILE A 185 24.15 1.12 26.52
CA ILE A 185 23.01 1.81 25.96
C ILE A 185 23.03 3.22 26.55
N GLN A 186 22.92 4.23 25.71
CA GLN A 186 22.87 5.63 26.15
C GLN A 186 21.57 6.26 25.69
N VAL A 187 20.83 6.84 26.63
CA VAL A 187 19.69 7.69 26.26
C VAL A 187 20.21 9.07 25.92
N VAL A 188 19.87 9.55 24.73
CA VAL A 188 20.33 10.82 24.17
C VAL A 188 19.16 11.68 23.73
N ALA A 189 19.38 12.99 23.61
CA ALA A 189 18.46 13.86 22.91
C ALA A 189 18.61 13.65 21.39
N VAL A 190 17.50 13.61 20.65
CA VAL A 190 17.49 13.49 19.19
C VAL A 190 16.96 14.75 18.54
N TYR A 191 17.50 15.03 17.35
CA TYR A 191 17.13 16.20 16.55
C TYR A 191 16.92 15.76 15.10
N PRO A 192 15.93 16.36 14.40
CA PRO A 192 15.67 16.02 13.00
C PRO A 192 16.89 16.24 12.12
N THR A 193 17.24 15.23 11.34
CA THR A 193 18.21 15.33 10.25
C THR A 193 17.58 16.00 9.02
N PRO A 194 18.36 16.38 7.98
CA PRO A 194 17.79 16.81 6.71
C PRO A 194 16.88 15.77 6.05
N PHE A 195 17.13 14.49 6.27
CA PHE A 195 16.27 13.42 5.81
C PHE A 195 14.94 13.38 6.58
N ASP A 196 14.98 13.53 7.91
CA ASP A 196 13.74 13.62 8.71
C ASP A 196 12.90 14.84 8.34
N GLN A 197 13.51 15.99 8.06
CA GLN A 197 12.79 17.18 7.59
C GLN A 197 12.11 16.97 6.24
N TRP A 198 12.77 16.26 5.31
CA TRP A 198 12.15 15.84 4.05
C TRP A 198 10.99 14.87 4.31
N ALA A 199 11.18 13.89 5.17
CA ALA A 199 10.15 12.92 5.55
C ALA A 199 8.93 13.60 6.19
N GLU A 200 9.14 14.55 7.11
CA GLU A 200 8.09 15.36 7.74
C GLU A 200 7.31 16.19 6.72
N THR A 201 8.02 16.83 5.77
CA THR A 201 7.39 17.59 4.70
C THR A 201 6.48 16.70 3.85
N ARG A 202 6.97 15.53 3.47
CA ARG A 202 6.21 14.53 2.72
C ARG A 202 5.02 14.01 3.53
N ALA A 203 5.23 13.68 4.80
CA ALA A 203 4.18 13.25 5.72
C ALA A 203 3.07 14.30 5.87
N GLY A 204 3.45 15.60 5.95
CA GLY A 204 2.51 16.71 6.02
C GLY A 204 1.60 16.83 4.79
N GLN A 205 2.13 16.55 3.60
CA GLN A 205 1.34 16.51 2.35
C GLN A 205 0.26 15.42 2.40
N LEU A 206 0.58 14.26 2.98
CA LEU A 206 -0.33 13.11 3.09
C LEU A 206 -1.31 13.22 4.27
N ALA A 207 -0.95 13.94 5.34
CA ALA A 207 -1.76 14.05 6.56
C ALA A 207 -3.08 14.80 6.37
N ALA A 208 -3.18 15.65 5.36
CA ALA A 208 -4.38 16.45 5.06
C ALA A 208 -5.42 15.68 4.24
N SER A 209 -5.27 14.36 4.08
CA SER A 209 -6.13 13.57 3.20
C SER A 209 -7.60 13.58 3.65
N GLN A 210 -8.48 14.08 2.78
CA GLN A 210 -9.94 13.99 2.93
C GLN A 210 -10.44 12.56 2.71
N SER A 211 -9.69 11.75 1.98
CA SER A 211 -10.01 10.35 1.67
C SER A 211 -10.20 9.50 2.92
N MET A 212 -9.52 9.84 4.04
CA MET A 212 -9.72 9.20 5.35
C MET A 212 -11.17 9.24 5.86
N ALA A 213 -11.98 10.18 5.37
CA ALA A 213 -13.41 10.23 5.73
C ALA A 213 -14.22 9.14 5.02
N TYR A 214 -13.73 8.61 3.92
CA TYR A 214 -14.47 7.74 3.01
C TYR A 214 -13.95 6.31 2.94
N VAL A 215 -12.68 6.07 3.28
CA VAL A 215 -12.05 4.74 3.25
C VAL A 215 -11.56 4.31 4.61
N SER A 216 -11.29 3.02 4.78
CA SER A 216 -10.64 2.50 5.98
C SER A 216 -9.21 3.05 6.12
N PRO A 217 -8.77 3.45 7.33
CA PRO A 217 -7.38 3.86 7.57
C PRO A 217 -6.36 2.72 7.40
N GLU A 218 -6.83 1.47 7.32
CA GLU A 218 -6.00 0.29 7.06
C GLU A 218 -5.80 0.04 5.55
N MET A 219 -6.51 0.76 4.68
CA MET A 219 -6.37 0.62 3.23
C MET A 219 -5.06 1.25 2.77
N THR A 220 -4.21 0.49 2.11
CA THR A 220 -2.97 1.01 1.50
C THR A 220 -3.29 1.77 0.21
N GLY A 221 -2.68 2.91 -0.02
CA GLY A 221 -2.76 3.66 -1.28
C GLY A 221 -3.85 4.72 -1.36
N TYR A 222 -4.56 5.02 -0.29
CA TYR A 222 -5.63 6.02 -0.34
C TYR A 222 -5.15 7.48 -0.25
N GLN A 223 -3.94 7.71 0.27
CA GLN A 223 -3.46 9.07 0.54
C GLN A 223 -3.25 9.88 -0.74
N ASP A 224 -2.93 9.24 -1.85
CA ASP A 224 -2.71 9.92 -3.12
C ASP A 224 -4.01 10.36 -3.81
N LEU A 225 -5.16 9.82 -3.41
CA LEU A 225 -6.45 10.07 -4.07
C LEU A 225 -6.85 11.54 -4.08
N ASP A 226 -6.54 12.29 -3.01
CA ASP A 226 -6.90 13.70 -2.91
C ASP A 226 -6.12 14.59 -3.88
N THR A 227 -4.90 14.20 -4.23
CA THR A 227 -4.07 14.92 -5.20
C THR A 227 -4.55 14.71 -6.63
N TYR A 228 -5.09 13.52 -6.92
CA TYR A 228 -5.34 13.07 -8.29
C TYR A 228 -6.82 12.92 -8.65
N GLY A 229 -7.74 13.24 -7.73
CA GLY A 229 -9.17 13.13 -7.98
C GLY A 229 -10.03 13.85 -6.97
N GLN A 230 -11.33 13.62 -7.05
CA GLN A 230 -12.31 14.26 -6.20
C GLN A 230 -13.38 13.27 -5.74
N TRP A 231 -13.77 13.39 -4.48
CA TRP A 231 -14.89 12.66 -3.91
C TRP A 231 -16.20 13.39 -4.21
N GLN A 232 -17.18 12.65 -4.70
CA GLN A 232 -18.53 13.16 -4.97
C GLN A 232 -19.56 12.20 -4.39
N PRO A 233 -20.59 12.70 -3.68
CA PRO A 233 -21.68 11.87 -3.21
C PRO A 233 -22.54 11.45 -4.40
N THR A 234 -22.91 10.17 -4.46
CA THR A 234 -23.87 9.62 -5.43
C THR A 234 -25.07 9.04 -4.72
N PRO A 235 -26.29 9.06 -5.34
CA PRO A 235 -27.49 8.54 -4.71
C PRO A 235 -27.41 7.03 -4.40
N ASP A 236 -26.79 6.25 -5.27
CA ASP A 236 -26.83 4.79 -5.22
C ASP A 236 -25.66 4.16 -4.45
N TYR A 237 -24.49 4.84 -4.41
CA TYR A 237 -23.25 4.27 -3.87
C TYR A 237 -22.59 5.14 -2.80
N GLY A 238 -23.23 6.25 -2.37
CA GLY A 238 -22.62 7.17 -1.42
C GLY A 238 -21.40 7.90 -2.03
N PRO A 239 -20.29 8.07 -1.27
CA PRO A 239 -19.10 8.73 -1.78
C PRO A 239 -18.38 7.88 -2.83
N VAL A 240 -18.16 8.48 -4.00
CA VAL A 240 -17.44 7.89 -5.14
C VAL A 240 -16.28 8.81 -5.48
N TRP A 241 -15.12 8.23 -5.72
CA TRP A 241 -13.92 8.97 -6.12
C TRP A 241 -13.78 8.99 -7.64
N PHE A 242 -13.56 10.18 -8.21
CA PHE A 242 -13.39 10.40 -9.66
C PHE A 242 -11.99 10.91 -9.95
N PRO A 243 -11.17 10.19 -10.74
CA PRO A 243 -9.87 10.68 -11.16
C PRO A 243 -10.01 11.95 -12.00
N SER A 244 -9.12 12.92 -11.79
CA SER A 244 -9.17 14.23 -12.46
C SER A 244 -8.20 14.35 -13.65
N GLN A 245 -7.15 13.53 -13.70
CA GLN A 245 -6.08 13.63 -14.69
C GLN A 245 -6.01 12.35 -15.56
N VAL A 246 -7.13 12.04 -16.21
CA VAL A 246 -7.21 10.91 -17.14
C VAL A 246 -7.57 11.41 -18.54
N GLU A 247 -7.09 10.73 -19.57
CA GLU A 247 -7.35 11.07 -20.95
C GLU A 247 -8.78 10.71 -21.40
N ILE A 248 -9.24 11.33 -22.48
CA ILE A 248 -10.55 11.01 -23.06
C ILE A 248 -10.56 9.54 -23.50
N GLY A 249 -11.59 8.80 -23.07
CA GLY A 249 -11.72 7.38 -23.36
C GLY A 249 -10.89 6.46 -22.46
N TRP A 250 -10.30 7.01 -21.40
CA TRP A 250 -9.67 6.22 -20.38
C TRP A 250 -10.68 5.28 -19.68
N ALA A 251 -10.21 4.09 -19.35
CA ALA A 251 -10.94 3.16 -18.51
C ALA A 251 -9.96 2.45 -17.56
N PRO A 252 -10.44 1.92 -16.43
CA PRO A 252 -9.59 1.19 -15.48
C PRO A 252 -8.88 -0.01 -16.12
N TYR A 253 -7.69 -0.34 -15.62
CA TYR A 253 -6.83 -1.46 -16.07
C TYR A 253 -6.39 -1.37 -17.55
N ARG A 254 -6.11 -0.15 -18.03
CA ARG A 254 -5.57 0.10 -19.38
C ARG A 254 -4.21 0.78 -19.38
N ARG A 255 -3.86 1.51 -18.32
CA ARG A 255 -2.60 2.21 -18.17
C ARG A 255 -1.77 1.54 -17.08
N GLY A 256 -0.92 0.62 -17.45
CA GLY A 256 -0.12 -0.21 -16.58
C GLY A 256 0.24 -1.51 -17.25
N HIS A 257 0.63 -2.49 -16.49
CA HIS A 257 1.04 -3.80 -16.98
C HIS A 257 0.68 -4.91 -15.99
N TRP A 258 0.70 -6.16 -16.48
CA TRP A 258 0.54 -7.33 -15.65
C TRP A 258 1.90 -7.86 -15.20
N ALA A 259 2.09 -8.05 -13.91
CA ALA A 259 3.25 -8.69 -13.31
C ALA A 259 2.83 -9.99 -12.62
N TYR A 260 3.70 -11.00 -12.60
CA TYR A 260 3.44 -12.21 -11.86
C TYR A 260 4.02 -12.07 -10.45
N VAL A 261 3.16 -11.88 -9.46
CA VAL A 261 3.54 -11.62 -8.06
C VAL A 261 2.98 -12.72 -7.16
N GLN A 262 3.86 -13.49 -6.55
CA GLN A 262 3.45 -14.51 -5.60
C GLN A 262 2.93 -13.87 -4.28
N PRO A 263 1.94 -14.50 -3.59
CA PRO A 263 1.31 -15.79 -3.91
C PRO A 263 0.12 -15.69 -4.88
N TRP A 264 -0.33 -14.51 -5.26
CA TRP A 264 -1.57 -14.32 -6.06
C TRP A 264 -1.41 -14.68 -7.55
N GLY A 265 -0.20 -14.61 -8.07
CA GLY A 265 0.03 -14.76 -9.50
C GLY A 265 -0.11 -13.44 -10.26
N TRP A 266 -0.89 -13.40 -11.33
CA TRP A 266 -1.03 -12.22 -12.17
C TRP A 266 -1.65 -11.05 -11.39
N THR A 267 -0.88 -9.96 -11.29
CA THR A 267 -1.18 -8.77 -10.50
C THR A 267 -1.10 -7.56 -11.40
N TRP A 268 -2.05 -6.65 -11.28
CA TRP A 268 -2.02 -5.38 -11.99
C TRP A 268 -1.09 -4.39 -11.30
N ILE A 269 -0.21 -3.77 -12.07
CA ILE A 269 0.64 -2.66 -11.62
C ILE A 269 0.27 -1.45 -12.47
N ASP A 270 -0.38 -0.47 -11.86
CA ASP A 270 -0.81 0.74 -12.55
C ASP A 270 0.31 1.76 -12.65
N ASP A 271 0.38 2.51 -13.76
CA ASP A 271 1.42 3.52 -13.98
C ASP A 271 1.13 4.85 -13.25
N ALA A 272 -0.13 5.10 -12.85
CA ALA A 272 -0.51 6.32 -12.17
C ALA A 272 -0.06 6.30 -10.69
N PRO A 273 0.42 7.41 -10.11
CA PRO A 273 0.80 7.46 -8.69
C PRO A 273 -0.31 7.04 -7.73
N TRP A 274 -1.57 7.32 -8.08
CA TRP A 274 -2.77 6.95 -7.30
C TRP A 274 -3.26 5.52 -7.58
N GLY A 275 -2.57 4.79 -8.45
CA GLY A 275 -3.01 3.54 -9.04
C GLY A 275 -2.89 2.31 -8.14
N PHE A 276 -2.94 2.44 -6.81
CA PHE A 276 -2.94 1.27 -5.93
C PHE A 276 -4.34 1.00 -5.35
N ALA A 277 -4.85 1.89 -4.50
CA ALA A 277 -6.13 1.63 -3.83
C ALA A 277 -7.27 1.35 -4.81
N PRO A 278 -7.49 2.13 -5.89
CA PRO A 278 -8.62 1.90 -6.79
C PRO A 278 -8.55 0.62 -7.64
N PHE A 279 -7.36 0.01 -7.73
CA PHE A 279 -7.18 -1.21 -8.53
C PHE A 279 -7.10 -2.49 -7.69
N HIS A 280 -6.89 -2.36 -6.37
CA HIS A 280 -6.74 -3.49 -5.48
C HIS A 280 -7.86 -3.59 -4.43
N TYR A 281 -8.70 -2.56 -4.34
CA TYR A 281 -9.87 -2.50 -3.45
C TYR A 281 -11.06 -1.90 -4.19
N GLY A 282 -12.26 -2.14 -3.69
CA GLY A 282 -13.47 -1.49 -4.22
C GLY A 282 -13.93 -2.02 -5.58
N ARG A 283 -14.70 -1.18 -6.28
CA ARG A 283 -15.28 -1.48 -7.60
C ARG A 283 -15.30 -0.22 -8.46
N TRP A 284 -15.40 -0.40 -9.77
CA TRP A 284 -15.47 0.69 -10.73
C TRP A 284 -16.86 0.75 -11.37
N ALA A 285 -17.37 1.96 -11.60
CA ALA A 285 -18.58 2.19 -12.38
C ALA A 285 -18.45 3.44 -13.24
N GLU A 286 -19.19 3.49 -14.36
CA GLU A 286 -19.27 4.66 -15.22
C GLU A 286 -20.48 5.52 -14.85
N PHE A 287 -20.26 6.81 -14.66
CA PHE A 287 -21.25 7.82 -14.33
C PHE A 287 -21.22 8.92 -15.40
N ASP A 288 -22.22 8.96 -16.27
CA ASP A 288 -22.30 9.97 -17.34
C ASP A 288 -21.01 10.11 -18.16
N GLY A 289 -20.42 8.99 -18.56
CA GLY A 289 -19.18 8.95 -19.36
C GLY A 289 -17.90 9.18 -18.55
N ARG A 290 -17.96 9.21 -17.22
CA ARG A 290 -16.82 9.32 -16.32
C ARG A 290 -16.70 8.12 -15.41
N TRP A 291 -15.50 7.59 -15.28
CA TRP A 291 -15.22 6.49 -14.36
C TRP A 291 -15.14 6.98 -12.92
N GLY A 292 -15.86 6.32 -12.02
CA GLY A 292 -15.84 6.54 -10.59
C GLY A 292 -15.48 5.26 -9.84
N TRP A 293 -14.66 5.40 -8.82
CA TRP A 293 -14.27 4.31 -7.94
C TRP A 293 -15.10 4.32 -6.64
N ILE A 294 -15.65 3.17 -6.30
CA ILE A 294 -16.49 2.91 -5.13
C ILE A 294 -15.68 2.09 -4.15
N PRO A 295 -15.23 2.65 -3.02
CA PRO A 295 -14.25 2.00 -2.14
C PRO A 295 -14.79 0.81 -1.33
N GLY A 296 -16.11 0.65 -1.24
CA GLY A 296 -16.76 -0.22 -0.28
C GLY A 296 -17.03 0.51 1.05
N GLU A 297 -17.36 -0.25 2.09
CA GLU A 297 -17.73 0.33 3.38
C GLU A 297 -16.50 0.65 4.24
N ARG A 298 -16.43 1.89 4.76
CA ARG A 298 -15.29 2.41 5.52
C ARG A 298 -14.94 1.61 6.76
N HIS A 299 -15.93 1.02 7.42
CA HIS A 299 -15.73 0.26 8.66
C HIS A 299 -15.36 -1.20 8.43
N GLU A 300 -15.49 -1.68 7.20
CA GLU A 300 -15.01 -3.00 6.83
C GLU A 300 -13.49 -2.98 6.67
N ARG A 301 -12.88 -4.08 7.09
CA ARG A 301 -11.43 -4.24 6.89
C ARG A 301 -11.14 -4.49 5.42
N PRO A 302 -10.26 -3.70 4.80
CA PRO A 302 -9.90 -3.90 3.40
C PRO A 302 -9.08 -5.19 3.26
N VAL A 303 -9.42 -5.99 2.26
CA VAL A 303 -8.64 -7.18 1.86
C VAL A 303 -8.07 -6.92 0.47
N TYR A 304 -6.77 -7.06 0.35
CA TYR A 304 -6.06 -6.85 -0.91
C TYR A 304 -6.42 -7.91 -1.94
N ALA A 305 -6.67 -7.46 -3.18
CA ALA A 305 -6.78 -8.31 -4.36
C ALA A 305 -5.74 -7.89 -5.41
N PRO A 306 -5.11 -8.84 -6.14
CA PRO A 306 -4.09 -8.52 -7.15
C PRO A 306 -4.64 -7.71 -8.32
N ALA A 307 -5.92 -7.85 -8.63
CA ALA A 307 -6.71 -7.03 -9.54
C ALA A 307 -8.18 -7.39 -9.38
N LEU A 308 -9.05 -6.39 -9.36
CA LEU A 308 -10.50 -6.59 -9.26
C LEU A 308 -11.15 -6.60 -10.66
N VAL A 309 -10.81 -7.63 -11.40
CA VAL A 309 -11.28 -7.88 -12.77
C VAL A 309 -11.85 -9.30 -12.91
N ALA A 310 -12.70 -9.51 -13.90
CA ALA A 310 -12.97 -10.83 -14.41
C ALA A 310 -12.17 -11.05 -15.70
N PHE A 311 -11.34 -12.09 -15.73
CA PHE A 311 -10.67 -12.50 -16.96
C PHE A 311 -11.67 -13.15 -17.90
N ILE A 312 -11.62 -12.79 -19.18
CA ILE A 312 -12.54 -13.25 -20.20
C ILE A 312 -11.77 -13.71 -21.45
N GLY A 313 -12.35 -14.64 -22.17
CA GLY A 313 -11.80 -15.16 -23.43
C GLY A 313 -11.04 -16.46 -23.26
N GLY A 314 -10.33 -16.84 -24.27
CA GLY A 314 -9.27 -17.85 -24.30
C GLY A 314 -9.69 -19.31 -24.23
N GLU A 315 -9.54 -20.03 -25.37
CA GLU A 315 -9.17 -21.43 -25.35
C GLU A 315 -7.82 -21.60 -24.64
N PRO A 316 -7.56 -22.70 -23.93
CA PRO A 316 -6.24 -22.96 -23.37
C PRO A 316 -5.15 -22.85 -24.43
N GLY A 317 -4.19 -21.95 -24.27
CA GLY A 317 -3.16 -21.63 -25.28
C GLY A 317 -3.62 -20.66 -26.36
N GLY A 318 -4.72 -19.95 -26.17
CA GLY A 318 -5.16 -18.89 -27.07
C GLY A 318 -4.20 -17.71 -27.14
N ASP A 319 -4.21 -17.00 -28.28
CA ASP A 319 -3.26 -15.91 -28.55
C ASP A 319 -3.56 -14.61 -27.79
N HIS A 320 -4.68 -14.53 -27.06
CA HIS A 320 -5.14 -13.30 -26.41
C HIS A 320 -5.68 -13.55 -25.01
N VAL A 321 -5.50 -12.56 -24.14
CA VAL A 321 -6.07 -12.47 -22.80
C VAL A 321 -6.92 -11.20 -22.72
N GLY A 322 -8.14 -11.33 -22.24
CA GLY A 322 -9.04 -10.21 -22.01
C GLY A 322 -9.44 -10.11 -20.54
N TRP A 323 -9.87 -8.94 -20.12
CA TRP A 323 -10.44 -8.70 -18.78
C TRP A 323 -11.45 -7.56 -18.81
N VAL A 324 -12.32 -7.56 -17.80
CA VAL A 324 -13.29 -6.50 -17.56
C VAL A 324 -13.19 -6.04 -16.12
N PRO A 325 -13.15 -4.70 -15.85
CA PRO A 325 -13.21 -4.19 -14.49
C PRO A 325 -14.52 -4.58 -13.82
N LEU A 326 -14.47 -5.08 -12.59
CA LEU A 326 -15.67 -5.43 -11.84
C LEU A 326 -16.43 -4.18 -11.42
N GLY A 327 -17.73 -4.21 -11.65
CA GLY A 327 -18.71 -3.21 -11.20
C GLY A 327 -19.25 -3.48 -9.80
N PRO A 328 -20.07 -2.55 -9.24
CA PRO A 328 -20.77 -2.78 -7.99
C PRO A 328 -21.61 -4.06 -8.04
N ARG A 329 -21.61 -4.83 -6.95
CA ARG A 329 -22.31 -6.11 -6.81
C ARG A 329 -21.85 -7.21 -7.78
N GLU A 330 -20.69 -7.06 -8.38
CA GLU A 330 -20.06 -8.12 -9.15
C GLU A 330 -19.05 -8.84 -8.28
N MET A 331 -19.20 -10.17 -8.25
CA MET A 331 -18.38 -11.05 -7.43
C MET A 331 -16.96 -11.13 -7.98
N PHE A 332 -15.96 -10.90 -7.12
CA PHE A 332 -14.59 -11.24 -7.44
C PHE A 332 -14.36 -12.71 -7.07
N HIS A 333 -14.03 -13.51 -8.06
CA HIS A 333 -13.61 -14.90 -7.90
C HIS A 333 -12.08 -14.98 -8.04
N PRO A 334 -11.36 -15.24 -6.94
CA PRO A 334 -9.91 -15.37 -7.00
C PRO A 334 -9.50 -16.50 -7.95
N TYR A 335 -8.52 -16.23 -8.78
CA TYR A 335 -7.92 -17.19 -9.70
C TYR A 335 -6.67 -17.88 -9.13
N TYR A 336 -6.46 -17.77 -7.83
CA TYR A 336 -5.39 -18.35 -7.03
C TYR A 336 -5.97 -19.14 -5.86
N GLU A 337 -5.14 -19.95 -5.19
CA GLU A 337 -5.55 -20.75 -4.05
C GLU A 337 -6.04 -19.88 -2.88
N HIS A 338 -7.19 -20.23 -2.29
CA HIS A 338 -7.85 -19.44 -1.24
C HIS A 338 -8.85 -20.30 -0.45
N SER A 339 -9.27 -19.80 0.71
CA SER A 339 -10.41 -20.33 1.46
C SER A 339 -11.73 -19.59 1.14
N ASP A 340 -12.87 -20.21 1.45
CA ASP A 340 -14.18 -19.57 1.32
C ASP A 340 -14.28 -18.30 2.19
N VAL A 341 -13.63 -18.30 3.36
CA VAL A 341 -13.62 -17.14 4.26
C VAL A 341 -12.88 -15.96 3.62
N TYR A 342 -11.79 -16.25 2.94
CA TYR A 342 -11.04 -15.23 2.21
C TYR A 342 -11.88 -14.60 1.10
N VAL A 343 -12.60 -15.40 0.30
CA VAL A 343 -13.51 -14.91 -0.75
C VAL A 343 -14.62 -14.03 -0.18
N ILE A 344 -15.20 -14.44 0.95
CA ILE A 344 -16.22 -13.63 1.63
C ILE A 344 -15.65 -12.28 2.01
N ASN A 345 -14.46 -12.25 2.63
CA ASN A 345 -13.82 -11.01 3.07
C ASN A 345 -13.44 -10.09 1.89
N LEU A 346 -12.97 -10.64 0.76
CA LEU A 346 -12.68 -9.88 -0.47
C LEU A 346 -13.90 -9.18 -1.07
N ASN A 347 -15.08 -9.75 -0.87
CA ASN A 347 -16.33 -9.26 -1.46
C ASN A 347 -17.22 -8.52 -0.44
N ARG A 348 -16.86 -8.56 0.84
CA ARG A 348 -17.57 -7.84 1.90
C ARG A 348 -17.57 -6.34 1.63
N GLY A 349 -18.67 -5.66 1.97
CA GLY A 349 -18.82 -4.23 1.67
C GLY A 349 -19.31 -3.91 0.25
N HIS A 350 -19.48 -4.92 -0.62
CA HIS A 350 -20.05 -4.78 -1.96
C HIS A 350 -21.37 -5.53 -2.15
N PHE A 351 -21.78 -6.31 -1.16
CA PHE A 351 -23.02 -7.08 -1.11
C PHE A 351 -23.78 -6.78 0.18
N HIS A 352 -25.08 -7.10 0.21
CA HIS A 352 -25.91 -6.79 1.37
C HIS A 352 -25.61 -7.67 2.58
N ASP A 353 -25.26 -8.93 2.34
CA ASP A 353 -24.92 -9.89 3.40
C ASP A 353 -24.06 -11.06 2.88
N GLU A 354 -23.48 -11.81 3.82
CA GLU A 354 -22.64 -12.98 3.49
C GLU A 354 -23.40 -14.10 2.79
N GLY A 355 -24.71 -14.22 3.01
CA GLY A 355 -25.54 -15.24 2.35
C GLY A 355 -25.67 -14.95 0.86
N GLU A 356 -25.68 -13.67 0.46
CA GLU A 356 -25.64 -13.26 -0.94
C GLU A 356 -24.28 -13.63 -1.56
N ILE A 357 -23.16 -13.33 -0.88
CA ILE A 357 -21.81 -13.68 -1.33
C ILE A 357 -21.69 -15.19 -1.54
N ARG A 358 -22.09 -16.01 -0.55
CA ARG A 358 -22.02 -17.48 -0.65
C ARG A 358 -22.87 -18.03 -1.81
N ARG A 359 -24.02 -17.42 -2.12
CA ARG A 359 -24.83 -17.84 -3.26
C ARG A 359 -24.15 -17.58 -4.60
N PHE A 360 -23.45 -16.44 -4.72
CA PHE A 360 -22.72 -16.10 -5.94
C PHE A 360 -21.42 -16.86 -6.09
N ASP A 361 -20.74 -17.16 -4.98
CA ASP A 361 -19.48 -17.92 -4.98
C ASP A 361 -19.66 -19.34 -5.56
N HIS A 362 -20.81 -19.97 -5.27
CA HIS A 362 -21.15 -21.29 -5.80
C HIS A 362 -21.92 -21.26 -7.13
N ALA A 363 -22.22 -20.09 -7.66
CA ALA A 363 -22.86 -19.97 -8.95
C ALA A 363 -21.83 -20.07 -10.09
N PRO A 364 -22.20 -20.64 -11.25
CA PRO A 364 -21.34 -20.59 -12.42
C PRO A 364 -20.98 -19.13 -12.74
N PRO A 365 -19.73 -18.82 -13.11
CA PRO A 365 -19.36 -17.48 -13.52
C PRO A 365 -20.28 -17.01 -14.66
N PRO A 366 -20.76 -15.72 -14.60
CA PRO A 366 -21.60 -15.18 -15.66
C PRO A 366 -20.83 -15.10 -16.98
N GLY A 367 -21.52 -15.11 -18.11
CA GLY A 367 -20.93 -14.78 -19.40
C GLY A 367 -20.45 -13.33 -19.44
N SER A 368 -19.51 -13.02 -20.31
CA SER A 368 -18.93 -11.67 -20.43
C SER A 368 -19.94 -10.56 -20.75
N ASP A 369 -21.10 -10.88 -21.27
CA ASP A 369 -22.22 -9.97 -21.58
C ASP A 369 -23.00 -9.52 -20.34
N HIS A 370 -22.82 -10.18 -19.20
CA HIS A 370 -23.53 -9.87 -17.95
C HIS A 370 -22.82 -8.80 -17.10
N PHE A 371 -21.56 -8.50 -17.40
CA PHE A 371 -20.82 -7.48 -16.64
C PHE A 371 -21.33 -6.07 -16.95
N ALA A 372 -21.52 -5.27 -15.90
CA ALA A 372 -21.93 -3.87 -16.01
C ALA A 372 -20.94 -3.07 -16.87
N ASN A 373 -19.66 -3.33 -16.68
CA ASN A 373 -18.57 -2.64 -17.36
C ASN A 373 -18.10 -3.32 -18.66
N ARG A 374 -18.95 -4.13 -19.31
CA ARG A 374 -18.57 -4.91 -20.52
C ARG A 374 -18.06 -4.06 -21.70
N GLN A 375 -18.44 -2.78 -21.78
CA GLN A 375 -17.91 -1.84 -22.78
C GLN A 375 -16.45 -1.45 -22.54
N ALA A 376 -15.94 -1.66 -21.33
CA ALA A 376 -14.55 -1.40 -20.94
C ALA A 376 -13.67 -2.66 -21.04
N VAL A 377 -14.14 -3.72 -21.67
CA VAL A 377 -13.31 -4.88 -21.93
C VAL A 377 -12.00 -4.47 -22.58
N THR A 378 -10.90 -4.95 -22.05
CA THR A 378 -9.55 -4.77 -22.58
C THR A 378 -8.99 -6.12 -22.96
N GLN A 379 -8.27 -6.18 -24.09
CA GLN A 379 -7.67 -7.42 -24.57
C GLN A 379 -6.28 -7.12 -25.14
N VAL A 380 -5.33 -8.00 -24.86
CA VAL A 380 -3.97 -7.96 -25.41
C VAL A 380 -3.57 -9.35 -25.89
N ASN A 381 -2.52 -9.45 -26.70
CA ASN A 381 -1.96 -10.77 -27.02
C ASN A 381 -1.30 -11.41 -25.78
N ALA A 382 -1.30 -12.74 -25.72
CA ALA A 382 -0.78 -13.49 -24.57
C ALA A 382 0.71 -13.23 -24.30
N GLY A 383 1.49 -12.92 -25.33
CA GLY A 383 2.90 -12.57 -25.20
C GLY A 383 3.14 -11.22 -24.54
N ALA A 384 2.34 -10.20 -24.87
CA ALA A 384 2.41 -8.90 -24.22
C ALA A 384 1.96 -9.00 -22.76
N PHE A 385 0.88 -9.77 -22.48
CA PHE A 385 0.42 -10.05 -21.13
C PHE A 385 1.51 -10.70 -20.28
N SER A 386 2.05 -11.83 -20.73
CA SER A 386 3.05 -12.59 -19.97
C SER A 386 4.43 -11.92 -19.92
N GLY A 387 4.71 -11.02 -20.86
CA GLY A 387 5.94 -10.25 -20.93
C GLY A 387 5.93 -8.97 -20.09
N GLY A 388 4.83 -8.67 -19.38
CA GLY A 388 4.72 -7.44 -18.57
C GLY A 388 4.79 -6.16 -19.42
N GLN A 389 4.32 -6.23 -20.67
CA GLN A 389 4.35 -5.06 -21.57
C GLN A 389 3.26 -4.05 -21.20
N PRO A 390 3.48 -2.74 -21.43
CA PRO A 390 2.47 -1.72 -21.22
C PRO A 390 1.18 -2.04 -21.99
N VAL A 391 0.07 -2.21 -21.27
CA VAL A 391 -1.20 -2.65 -21.87
C VAL A 391 -1.68 -1.69 -22.95
N HIS A 392 -1.61 -0.38 -22.71
CA HIS A 392 -2.11 0.63 -23.64
C HIS A 392 -1.45 0.63 -25.01
N GLU A 393 -0.21 0.12 -25.12
CA GLU A 393 0.52 -0.02 -26.39
C GLU A 393 0.16 -1.28 -27.16
N HIS A 394 -0.44 -2.27 -26.49
CA HIS A 394 -0.70 -3.61 -27.02
C HIS A 394 -2.18 -4.01 -27.05
N MET A 395 -3.09 -3.04 -26.79
CA MET A 395 -4.53 -3.30 -26.84
C MET A 395 -4.98 -3.73 -28.24
N THR A 396 -5.75 -4.79 -28.29
CA THR A 396 -6.37 -5.26 -29.52
C THR A 396 -7.70 -4.54 -29.74
N PRO A 397 -7.95 -3.90 -30.89
CA PRO A 397 -9.24 -3.29 -31.19
C PRO A 397 -10.38 -4.32 -31.21
N GLY A 398 -11.52 -4.00 -30.61
CA GLY A 398 -12.77 -4.77 -30.76
C GLY A 398 -13.15 -5.72 -29.64
N GLY A 399 -12.40 -5.76 -28.54
CA GLY A 399 -12.70 -6.65 -27.39
C GLY A 399 -12.50 -8.14 -27.71
N PRO A 400 -12.78 -9.06 -26.76
CA PRO A 400 -12.62 -10.49 -26.97
C PRO A 400 -13.55 -10.97 -28.08
N ALA A 401 -12.98 -11.75 -29.01
CA ALA A 401 -13.76 -12.35 -30.08
C ALA A 401 -14.92 -13.20 -29.51
N PRO A 402 -16.12 -13.14 -30.10
CA PRO A 402 -17.19 -14.04 -29.73
C PRO A 402 -16.73 -15.50 -29.86
N GLY A 403 -17.12 -16.32 -28.88
CA GLY A 403 -16.91 -17.75 -28.96
C GLY A 403 -17.65 -18.41 -30.12
N PRO A 404 -17.46 -19.70 -30.39
CA PRO A 404 -18.15 -20.44 -31.43
C PRO A 404 -19.66 -20.26 -31.36
N GLY A 405 -20.30 -19.86 -32.46
CA GLY A 405 -21.74 -19.60 -32.51
C GLY A 405 -22.17 -18.23 -32.01
N ASN A 406 -21.27 -17.23 -32.02
CA ASN A 406 -21.53 -15.84 -31.59
C ASN A 406 -21.97 -15.74 -30.10
N ARG A 407 -21.49 -16.67 -29.25
CA ARG A 407 -21.71 -16.63 -27.81
C ARG A 407 -20.74 -15.65 -27.14
N PRO A 408 -21.17 -15.02 -26.01
CA PRO A 408 -20.25 -14.22 -25.19
C PRO A 408 -18.99 -15.02 -24.82
N ALA A 409 -17.85 -14.37 -24.77
CA ALA A 409 -16.61 -15.01 -24.31
C ALA A 409 -16.78 -15.51 -22.87
N PRO A 410 -16.37 -16.74 -22.54
CA PRO A 410 -16.50 -17.28 -21.20
C PRO A 410 -15.57 -16.55 -20.22
N VAL A 411 -15.98 -16.48 -18.97
CA VAL A 411 -15.11 -16.01 -17.88
C VAL A 411 -14.11 -17.11 -17.55
N ILE A 412 -12.85 -16.72 -17.37
CA ILE A 412 -11.79 -17.60 -16.93
C ILE A 412 -11.86 -17.71 -15.41
N GLY A 413 -12.40 -18.81 -14.90
CA GLY A 413 -12.45 -19.13 -13.47
C GLY A 413 -11.25 -19.93 -12.95
N ASP A 414 -10.31 -20.27 -13.84
CA ASP A 414 -9.15 -21.12 -13.51
C ASP A 414 -7.87 -20.47 -14.03
N VAL A 415 -6.92 -20.25 -13.13
CA VAL A 415 -5.60 -19.69 -13.43
C VAL A 415 -4.82 -20.51 -14.47
N GLY A 416 -5.09 -21.82 -14.58
CA GLY A 416 -4.49 -22.69 -15.59
C GLY A 416 -4.83 -22.31 -17.03
N ARG A 417 -5.81 -21.43 -17.26
CA ARG A 417 -6.17 -20.88 -18.57
C ARG A 417 -5.49 -19.56 -18.90
N LEU A 418 -4.89 -18.89 -17.92
CA LEU A 418 -4.07 -17.71 -18.14
C LEU A 418 -2.71 -18.12 -18.70
N PRO A 419 -2.01 -17.22 -19.42
CA PRO A 419 -0.65 -17.47 -19.83
C PRO A 419 0.23 -17.87 -18.64
N PRO A 420 1.12 -18.82 -18.82
CA PRO A 420 2.01 -19.25 -17.74
C PRO A 420 2.96 -18.09 -17.36
N PRO A 421 3.45 -18.05 -16.10
CA PRO A 421 4.42 -17.05 -15.67
C PRO A 421 5.71 -17.13 -16.49
N PRO A 422 6.50 -16.05 -16.55
CA PRO A 422 7.80 -16.02 -17.19
C PRO A 422 8.70 -17.18 -16.71
N ALA A 423 9.54 -17.70 -17.60
CA ALA A 423 10.36 -18.89 -17.32
C ALA A 423 11.27 -18.74 -16.08
N GLN A 424 11.71 -17.53 -15.77
CA GLN A 424 12.53 -17.21 -14.59
C GLN A 424 11.76 -17.40 -13.26
N GLN A 425 10.43 -17.26 -13.28
CA GLN A 425 9.58 -17.43 -12.09
C GLN A 425 9.01 -18.83 -11.94
N ARG A 426 9.19 -19.70 -12.95
CA ARG A 426 8.71 -21.11 -12.88
C ARG A 426 9.60 -22.05 -12.08
N ALA A 427 10.82 -21.65 -11.75
CA ALA A 427 11.85 -22.57 -11.29
C ALA A 427 11.84 -22.84 -9.78
N GLN A 428 10.91 -22.28 -9.00
CA GLN A 428 10.91 -22.50 -7.55
C GLN A 428 9.58 -23.05 -7.04
N PRO A 429 9.59 -24.20 -6.34
CA PRO A 429 8.46 -24.61 -5.53
C PRO A 429 8.27 -23.62 -4.38
N ALA A 430 7.01 -23.30 -4.05
CA ALA A 430 6.71 -22.50 -2.86
C ALA A 430 7.46 -23.07 -1.64
N PRO A 431 8.09 -22.23 -0.82
CA PRO A 431 8.71 -22.72 0.42
C PRO A 431 7.62 -23.35 1.27
N SER A 432 7.78 -24.64 1.59
CA SER A 432 6.93 -25.29 2.58
C SER A 432 6.95 -24.46 3.86
N PRO A 433 5.81 -24.25 4.55
CA PRO A 433 5.80 -23.53 5.81
C PRO A 433 6.78 -24.21 6.76
N ALA A 434 7.86 -23.51 7.07
CA ALA A 434 8.93 -24.01 7.90
C ALA A 434 8.36 -24.31 9.29
N GLY A 435 8.31 -25.59 9.63
CA GLY A 435 8.27 -26.02 11.02
C GLY A 435 9.39 -25.31 11.77
N ALA A 436 9.08 -24.86 13.00
CA ALA A 436 9.88 -24.11 13.93
C ALA A 436 11.39 -24.14 13.65
N ALA A 437 11.95 -23.00 13.30
CA ALA A 437 13.36 -22.82 13.00
C ALA A 437 14.21 -23.25 14.21
N GLN A 438 15.05 -24.23 14.00
CA GLN A 438 16.25 -24.40 14.84
C GLN A 438 17.16 -23.18 14.63
N PRO A 439 17.83 -22.66 15.67
CA PRO A 439 18.76 -21.55 15.50
C PRO A 439 19.90 -21.98 14.58
N GLY A 440 19.79 -21.60 13.32
CA GLY A 440 20.79 -21.85 12.30
C GLY A 440 21.87 -20.77 12.32
N GLN A 441 23.07 -21.16 11.98
CA GLN A 441 24.25 -20.33 11.84
C GLN A 441 23.97 -19.09 10.94
N PRO A 442 24.60 -17.95 11.20
CA PRO A 442 24.45 -16.75 10.36
C PRO A 442 24.88 -17.07 8.93
N GLN A 443 23.98 -16.94 7.98
CA GLN A 443 24.37 -16.94 6.57
C GLN A 443 25.14 -15.65 6.27
N PRO A 444 26.21 -15.72 5.46
CA PRO A 444 26.90 -14.53 5.01
C PRO A 444 25.94 -13.65 4.20
N PRO A 445 26.01 -12.32 4.33
CA PRO A 445 25.16 -11.41 3.57
C PRO A 445 25.33 -11.66 2.07
N GLN A 446 24.23 -11.79 1.37
CA GLN A 446 24.20 -11.87 -0.09
C GLN A 446 24.70 -10.54 -0.66
N PRO A 447 25.54 -10.53 -1.71
CA PRO A 447 26.03 -9.29 -2.28
C PRO A 447 24.85 -8.52 -2.91
N HIS A 448 24.68 -7.28 -2.49
CA HIS A 448 23.79 -6.32 -3.15
C HIS A 448 24.20 -6.13 -4.62
N PRO A 449 23.26 -5.76 -5.52
CA PRO A 449 23.60 -5.46 -6.89
C PRO A 449 24.66 -4.34 -6.93
N GLN A 450 25.89 -4.69 -7.22
CA GLN A 450 26.90 -3.69 -7.50
C GLN A 450 26.66 -3.17 -8.93
N PRO A 451 26.82 -1.87 -9.18
CA PRO A 451 26.77 -1.36 -10.54
C PRO A 451 27.81 -2.11 -11.37
N THR A 452 27.36 -2.74 -12.44
CA THR A 452 28.21 -3.51 -13.36
C THR A 452 29.30 -2.58 -13.93
N PRO A 453 30.59 -2.85 -13.73
CA PRO A 453 31.63 -2.05 -14.35
C PRO A 453 31.59 -2.32 -15.86
N GLY A 454 31.12 -1.36 -16.65
CA GLY A 454 31.17 -1.48 -18.11
C GLY A 454 30.00 -0.94 -18.93
N GLN A 455 28.89 -0.57 -18.32
CA GLN A 455 27.93 0.25 -19.04
C GLN A 455 28.31 1.72 -18.86
N ALA A 456 28.89 2.31 -19.91
CA ALA A 456 29.01 3.76 -19.99
C ALA A 456 27.60 4.36 -19.77
N PRO A 457 27.47 5.41 -18.94
CA PRO A 457 26.17 6.06 -18.77
C PRO A 457 25.63 6.42 -20.14
N ALA A 458 24.39 6.06 -20.41
CA ALA A 458 23.66 6.51 -21.60
C ALA A 458 23.86 8.01 -21.70
N GLN A 459 24.46 8.45 -22.80
CA GLN A 459 24.71 9.87 -23.02
C GLN A 459 23.36 10.58 -22.93
N LEU A 460 23.21 11.40 -21.91
CA LEU A 460 22.14 12.40 -21.86
C LEU A 460 22.12 13.13 -23.21
N PRO A 461 20.94 13.42 -23.79
CA PRO A 461 20.85 14.19 -25.01
C PRO A 461 21.66 15.48 -24.84
N ARG A 462 22.51 15.76 -25.84
CA ARG A 462 23.30 17.00 -25.87
C ARG A 462 22.39 18.18 -25.62
N PRO A 463 22.77 19.15 -24.76
CA PRO A 463 22.01 20.36 -24.59
C PRO A 463 21.89 21.09 -25.94
N MET A 464 20.68 21.49 -26.26
CA MET A 464 20.39 22.37 -27.39
C MET A 464 21.21 23.66 -27.29
N PRO A 465 21.57 24.30 -28.41
CA PRO A 465 22.44 25.47 -28.41
C PRO A 465 21.86 26.60 -27.56
N THR A 466 22.72 27.15 -26.75
CA THR A 466 22.50 28.28 -25.85
C THR A 466 21.81 29.44 -26.54
N VAL A 467 20.70 29.87 -25.98
CA VAL A 467 20.08 31.15 -26.25
C VAL A 467 21.05 32.27 -25.83
N PRO A 468 21.18 33.39 -26.58
CA PRO A 468 22.15 34.44 -26.28
C PRO A 468 21.94 35.03 -24.89
N GLN A 469 23.06 35.24 -24.19
CA GLN A 469 23.09 35.92 -22.89
C GLN A 469 22.44 37.31 -23.01
N VAL A 470 21.38 37.52 -22.27
CA VAL A 470 20.84 38.84 -22.00
C VAL A 470 21.76 39.52 -20.98
N GLN A 471 22.31 40.66 -21.34
CA GLN A 471 23.13 41.49 -20.45
C GLN A 471 22.33 41.88 -19.20
N PRO A 472 22.94 41.91 -18.00
CA PRO A 472 22.26 42.35 -16.81
C PRO A 472 21.93 43.83 -16.89
N LEU A 473 20.67 44.15 -16.64
CA LEU A 473 20.19 45.51 -16.45
C LEU A 473 20.83 46.12 -15.18
N PRO A 474 21.11 47.45 -15.15
CA PRO A 474 21.74 48.11 -14.01
C PRO A 474 20.86 48.00 -12.76
N GLN A 475 21.51 47.70 -11.65
CA GLN A 475 20.89 47.61 -10.32
C GLN A 475 20.27 48.97 -9.95
N THR A 476 18.97 49.01 -9.87
CA THR A 476 18.24 50.12 -9.23
C THR A 476 18.43 49.97 -7.72
N GLN A 477 19.01 51.00 -7.11
CA GLN A 477 19.17 51.07 -5.65
C GLN A 477 17.81 50.91 -4.96
N ILE A 478 17.71 49.89 -4.13
CA ILE A 478 16.56 49.69 -3.24
C ILE A 478 16.64 50.78 -2.17
N GLN A 479 15.76 51.76 -2.25
CA GLN A 479 15.53 52.74 -1.17
C GLN A 479 14.95 51.99 0.04
N GLN A 480 15.57 52.21 1.21
CA GLN A 480 15.09 51.68 2.49
C GLN A 480 13.64 52.15 2.75
N PRO A 481 12.75 51.28 3.24
CA PRO A 481 11.40 51.69 3.62
C PRO A 481 11.47 52.67 4.80
N ARG A 482 10.74 53.79 4.68
CA ARG A 482 10.50 54.73 5.78
C ARG A 482 9.73 54.03 6.91
N PRO A 483 9.96 54.36 8.19
CA PRO A 483 9.18 53.86 9.31
C PRO A 483 7.70 54.24 9.14
N VAL A 484 6.84 53.23 9.22
CA VAL A 484 5.38 53.40 9.21
C VAL A 484 4.97 53.92 10.58
N GLN A 485 4.32 55.09 10.61
CA GLN A 485 3.68 55.62 11.81
C GLN A 485 2.52 54.68 12.22
N PRO A 486 2.31 54.45 13.53
CA PRO A 486 1.19 53.60 13.99
C PRO A 486 -0.15 54.26 13.63
N ALA A 487 -1.06 53.43 13.10
CA ALA A 487 -2.44 53.82 12.83
C ALA A 487 -3.19 54.18 14.12
N PRO A 488 -4.10 55.16 14.09
CA PRO A 488 -4.90 55.54 15.26
C PRO A 488 -5.84 54.39 15.67
N GLN A 489 -5.92 54.13 16.96
CA GLN A 489 -6.82 53.15 17.57
C GLN A 489 -8.29 53.49 17.28
N PRO A 490 -9.16 52.53 17.01
CA PRO A 490 -10.61 52.74 16.90
C PRO A 490 -11.18 53.15 18.25
N GLN A 491 -11.88 54.27 18.32
CA GLN A 491 -12.69 54.72 19.46
C GLN A 491 -13.80 53.66 19.69
N GLN A 492 -13.90 53.18 20.91
CA GLN A 492 -15.01 52.37 21.39
C GLN A 492 -16.30 53.21 21.32
N GLN A 493 -17.21 52.83 20.44
CA GLN A 493 -18.59 53.30 20.47
C GLN A 493 -19.31 52.60 21.63
N GLN A 494 -19.76 53.39 22.59
CA GLN A 494 -20.62 52.96 23.70
C GLN A 494 -21.97 52.50 23.14
N ALA A 495 -22.37 51.28 23.52
CA ALA A 495 -23.70 50.75 23.23
C ALA A 495 -24.78 51.48 24.06
N PRO A 496 -25.99 51.69 23.48
CA PRO A 496 -27.11 52.32 24.19
C PRO A 496 -27.67 51.38 25.27
N GLN A 497 -27.86 51.98 26.48
CA GLN A 497 -28.57 51.33 27.60
C GLN A 497 -30.05 51.12 27.21
N GLN A 498 -30.50 49.91 27.16
CA GLN A 498 -31.93 49.57 27.15
C GLN A 498 -32.50 49.63 28.54
N GLN A 499 -33.48 50.48 28.73
CA GLN A 499 -34.28 50.64 29.91
C GLN A 499 -35.10 49.37 30.21
N LYS A 500 -34.99 48.89 31.47
CA LYS A 500 -35.79 47.88 32.09
C LYS A 500 -37.20 48.40 32.34
N LYS A 501 -38.20 47.89 31.66
CA LYS A 501 -39.61 48.06 32.04
C LYS A 501 -40.02 46.85 32.86
N GLU A 502 -40.28 47.14 34.12
CA GLU A 502 -41.03 46.27 35.04
C GLU A 502 -42.47 46.14 34.52
N GLN A 503 -42.96 44.92 34.43
CA GLN A 503 -44.36 44.61 34.41
C GLN A 503 -44.65 43.46 35.41
N LYS A 504 -45.44 43.86 36.36
CA LYS A 504 -46.16 43.31 37.44
C LYS A 504 -46.73 41.90 37.20
N GLU A 505 -46.53 41.08 38.22
CA GLU A 505 -47.28 39.87 38.49
C GLU A 505 -48.80 40.15 38.68
N THR A 506 -49.60 39.21 38.22
CA THR A 506 -50.80 38.76 38.89
C THR A 506 -51.10 37.31 38.54
N PRO A 507 -51.48 36.49 39.52
CA PRO A 507 -51.73 35.07 39.34
C PRO A 507 -53.24 34.82 39.08
N ASP A 508 -53.58 33.72 38.45
CA ASP A 508 -54.61 32.81 39.00
C ASP A 508 -55.07 31.71 38.04
N HIS A 509 -55.36 30.59 38.65
CA HIS A 509 -56.38 29.55 38.44
C HIS A 509 -56.23 28.50 37.33
N ASP A 510 -55.94 27.32 37.86
CA ASP A 510 -56.75 26.08 37.75
C ASP A 510 -57.62 25.89 36.48
N HIS A 511 -57.40 24.78 35.81
CA HIS A 511 -58.45 23.71 35.69
C HIS A 511 -57.90 22.43 35.05
N GLN A 512 -57.92 21.42 35.81
CA GLN A 512 -58.18 20.01 35.60
C GLN A 512 -58.81 19.60 34.27
N ALA A 513 -58.39 18.44 33.82
CA ALA A 513 -59.15 17.21 33.50
C ALA A 513 -59.31 16.80 32.05
N GLN A 514 -58.88 15.59 31.85
CA GLN A 514 -59.54 14.48 31.13
C GLN A 514 -59.73 14.57 29.58
N HIS A 515 -59.02 13.82 28.88
CA HIS A 515 -59.36 12.48 28.31
C HIS A 515 -58.13 11.90 27.62
#